data_7f8ee4198a5dc25fa9bde0cfb4aa4a34
#
_entry.id   7f8ee4198a5dc25fa9bde0cfb4aa4a34
#
_cell.length_a   1.000
_cell.length_b   1.000
_cell.length_c   1.000
_cell.angle_alpha   90.00
_cell.angle_beta   90.00
_cell.angle_gamma   90.00
#
_symmetry.space_group_name_H-M   'P 1'
#
loop_
_entity.id
_entity.type
_entity.pdbx_description
1 polymer ?
#
loop_
_entity_poly.entity_id
_entity_poly.type
_entity_poly.pdbx_seq_one_letter_code
_entity_poly.pdbx_strand_id
1 'polypeptide(L)'
;DGGRFDRPQAAVRQARRLLAAGADVLDLGAQSTRPGATEIGAEAELERLLPVLRAIRSAHPTAVLSVDTFRAEVAEVALAEGADWVNDVRGGSALRDPAMAALVAAAGCPYALMHNRGDSRAMDGLAGYGDVVAEVRAELLTATDQLLAAGVAPGRILWDPGLGFAK
;
A
#
# COMPACT_ATOMS: atom_id res chain seq x y z
N ASP A 1 -2.41 11.64 -5.66
CA ASP A 1 -2.52 13.10 -5.87
C ASP A 1 -1.90 13.60 -7.18
N GLY A 2 -1.44 12.72 -8.05
CA GLY A 2 -0.94 13.05 -9.39
C GLY A 2 0.33 13.91 -9.38
N GLY A 3 1.27 13.65 -8.47
CA GLY A 3 2.55 14.34 -8.38
C GLY A 3 2.50 15.74 -7.74
N ARG A 4 1.37 16.12 -7.14
CA ARG A 4 1.24 17.46 -6.51
C ARG A 4 2.12 17.66 -5.28
N PHE A 5 2.55 16.57 -4.64
CA PHE A 5 3.33 16.55 -3.40
C PHE A 5 4.62 15.74 -3.55
N ASP A 6 5.19 15.70 -4.74
CA ASP A 6 6.44 15.01 -5.07
C ASP A 6 7.69 15.66 -4.46
N ARG A 7 7.56 16.92 -4.01
CA ARG A 7 8.66 17.65 -3.37
C ARG A 7 8.54 17.59 -1.85
N PRO A 8 9.63 17.32 -1.10
CA PRO A 8 9.62 17.16 0.36
C PRO A 8 8.91 18.29 1.10
N GLN A 9 9.17 19.55 0.74
CA GLN A 9 8.55 20.70 1.42
C GLN A 9 7.03 20.78 1.18
N ALA A 10 6.57 20.41 -0.03
CA ALA A 10 5.14 20.38 -0.34
C ALA A 10 4.45 19.24 0.40
N ALA A 11 5.10 18.07 0.48
CA ALA A 11 4.62 16.91 1.21
C ALA A 11 4.52 17.17 2.73
N VAL A 12 5.53 17.79 3.34
CA VAL A 12 5.48 18.17 4.77
C VAL A 12 4.36 19.15 5.07
N ARG A 13 4.14 20.16 4.20
CA ARG A 13 2.99 21.08 4.38
C ARG A 13 1.65 20.35 4.29
N GLN A 14 1.53 19.42 3.36
CA GLN A 14 0.29 18.63 3.21
C GLN A 14 0.12 17.68 4.40
N ALA A 15 1.17 16.99 4.85
CA ALA A 15 1.16 16.14 6.02
C ALA A 15 0.65 16.89 7.26
N ARG A 16 1.22 18.07 7.53
CA ARG A 16 0.77 18.94 8.63
C ARG A 16 -0.71 19.31 8.52
N ARG A 17 -1.19 19.63 7.30
CA ARG A 17 -2.59 19.96 7.07
C ARG A 17 -3.51 18.77 7.33
N LEU A 18 -3.14 17.57 6.87
CA LEU A 18 -3.93 16.36 7.06
C LEU A 18 -3.99 15.96 8.53
N LEU A 19 -2.85 15.98 9.24
CA LEU A 19 -2.79 15.70 10.68
C LEU A 19 -3.64 16.71 11.49
N ALA A 20 -3.54 17.99 11.16
CA ALA A 20 -4.37 19.03 11.79
C ALA A 20 -5.88 18.88 11.49
N ALA A 21 -6.22 18.22 10.39
CA ALA A 21 -7.60 17.89 10.02
C ALA A 21 -8.08 16.55 10.63
N GLY A 22 -7.25 15.87 11.44
CA GLY A 22 -7.61 14.66 12.17
C GLY A 22 -7.24 13.36 11.45
N ALA A 23 -6.29 13.37 10.52
CA ALA A 23 -5.79 12.12 9.94
C ALA A 23 -4.98 11.35 10.97
N ASP A 24 -5.30 10.06 11.17
CA ASP A 24 -4.56 9.15 12.04
C ASP A 24 -3.35 8.53 11.35
N VAL A 25 -3.45 8.30 10.04
CA VAL A 25 -2.40 7.70 9.21
C VAL A 25 -2.18 8.56 7.96
N LEU A 26 -0.93 8.76 7.60
CA LEU A 26 -0.54 9.38 6.32
C LEU A 26 -0.05 8.28 5.37
N ASP A 27 -0.74 8.12 4.24
CA ASP A 27 -0.38 7.12 3.24
C ASP A 27 0.44 7.75 2.11
N LEU A 28 1.64 7.21 1.88
CA LEU A 28 2.62 7.73 0.94
C LEU A 28 2.83 6.74 -0.20
N GLY A 29 2.53 7.15 -1.42
CA GLY A 29 2.76 6.35 -2.63
C GLY A 29 3.50 7.13 -3.72
N ALA A 30 4.43 6.49 -4.39
CA ALA A 30 5.22 7.05 -5.49
C ALA A 30 4.89 6.40 -6.84
N GLN A 31 4.16 5.29 -6.83
CA GLN A 31 3.65 4.58 -8.00
C GLN A 31 2.16 4.89 -8.17
N SER A 32 1.74 5.35 -9.35
CA SER A 32 0.31 5.47 -9.63
C SER A 32 -0.32 4.09 -9.89
N THR A 33 -1.42 3.82 -9.21
CA THR A 33 -2.22 2.59 -9.35
C THR A 33 -3.54 2.82 -10.05
N ARG A 34 -3.76 4.03 -10.59
CA ARG A 34 -4.98 4.39 -11.34
C ARG A 34 -5.10 3.58 -12.62
N PRO A 35 -6.33 3.36 -13.14
CA PRO A 35 -6.52 2.71 -14.44
C PRO A 35 -5.62 3.29 -15.53
N GLY A 36 -4.95 2.42 -16.29
CA GLY A 36 -4.05 2.81 -17.38
C GLY A 36 -2.69 3.39 -16.96
N ALA A 37 -2.38 3.49 -15.67
CA ALA A 37 -1.08 3.98 -15.21
C ALA A 37 0.05 3.04 -15.66
N THR A 38 1.14 3.63 -16.12
CA THR A 38 2.37 2.90 -16.42
C THR A 38 3.13 2.62 -15.13
N GLU A 39 3.52 1.37 -14.94
CA GLU A 39 4.38 1.00 -13.82
C GLU A 39 5.80 1.53 -14.02
N ILE A 40 6.38 2.02 -12.93
CA ILE A 40 7.79 2.36 -12.82
C ILE A 40 8.54 1.22 -12.11
N GLY A 41 9.86 1.17 -12.27
CA GLY A 41 10.70 0.23 -11.52
C GLY A 41 10.83 0.63 -10.05
N ALA A 42 11.27 -0.32 -9.20
CA ALA A 42 11.46 -0.09 -7.77
C ALA A 42 12.45 1.04 -7.48
N GLU A 43 13.54 1.13 -8.21
CA GLU A 43 14.53 2.20 -8.08
C GLU A 43 13.90 3.58 -8.26
N ALA A 44 13.14 3.78 -9.35
CA ALA A 44 12.45 5.04 -9.61
C ALA A 44 11.33 5.33 -8.59
N GLU A 45 10.70 4.29 -8.02
CA GLU A 45 9.74 4.43 -6.94
C GLU A 45 10.42 4.91 -5.66
N LEU A 46 11.55 4.29 -5.28
CA LEU A 46 12.36 4.69 -4.11
C LEU A 46 12.94 6.11 -4.26
N GLU A 47 13.45 6.47 -5.43
CA GLU A 47 13.95 7.83 -5.70
C GLU A 47 12.91 8.91 -5.42
N ARG A 48 11.63 8.63 -5.68
CA ARG A 48 10.51 9.55 -5.42
C ARG A 48 10.02 9.49 -3.98
N LEU A 49 9.93 8.29 -3.41
CA LEU A 49 9.35 8.05 -2.10
C LEU A 49 10.24 8.52 -0.96
N LEU A 50 11.52 8.13 -0.96
CA LEU A 50 12.39 8.28 0.21
C LEU A 50 12.64 9.73 0.62
N PRO A 51 12.87 10.69 -0.28
CA PRO A 51 13.04 12.09 0.12
C PRO A 51 11.80 12.65 0.84
N VAL A 52 10.60 12.22 0.42
CA VAL A 52 9.33 12.64 0.99
C VAL A 52 9.11 11.97 2.36
N LEU A 53 9.29 10.65 2.42
CA LEU A 53 9.14 9.87 3.66
C LEU A 53 10.05 10.41 4.77
N ARG A 54 11.35 10.57 4.48
CA ARG A 54 12.34 11.11 5.42
C ARG A 54 11.97 12.51 5.91
N ALA A 55 11.53 13.38 5.00
CA ALA A 55 11.16 14.75 5.36
C ALA A 55 9.92 14.80 6.26
N ILE A 56 8.90 13.96 5.97
CA ILE A 56 7.70 13.88 6.80
C ILE A 56 8.05 13.27 8.16
N ARG A 57 8.82 12.19 8.22
CA ARG A 57 9.24 11.55 9.46
C ARG A 57 10.05 12.52 10.34
N SER A 58 10.96 13.30 9.75
CA SER A 58 11.72 14.32 10.47
C SER A 58 10.84 15.43 11.03
N ALA A 59 9.87 15.91 10.26
CA ALA A 59 8.97 16.99 10.65
C ALA A 59 7.87 16.55 11.64
N HIS A 60 7.46 15.29 11.58
CA HIS A 60 6.37 14.68 12.36
C HIS A 60 6.80 13.30 12.90
N PRO A 61 7.68 13.27 13.93
CA PRO A 61 8.28 12.02 14.43
C PRO A 61 7.30 10.99 14.96
N THR A 62 6.12 11.42 15.42
CA THR A 62 5.08 10.55 16.00
C THR A 62 3.93 10.23 15.05
N ALA A 63 3.93 10.79 13.83
CA ALA A 63 2.88 10.48 12.86
C ALA A 63 2.99 9.02 12.41
N VAL A 64 1.85 8.35 12.24
CA VAL A 64 1.81 7.02 11.63
C VAL A 64 1.90 7.17 10.12
N LEU A 65 2.94 6.56 9.52
CA LEU A 65 3.20 6.61 8.09
C LEU A 65 2.99 5.24 7.45
N SER A 66 2.09 5.18 6.48
CA SER A 66 1.87 4.04 5.61
C SER A 66 2.63 4.23 4.31
N VAL A 67 3.17 3.15 3.75
CA VAL A 67 3.73 3.14 2.39
C VAL A 67 2.80 2.39 1.45
N ASP A 68 2.27 3.09 0.41
CA ASP A 68 1.47 2.50 -0.66
C ASP A 68 2.43 1.94 -1.72
N THR A 69 2.68 0.65 -1.64
CA THR A 69 3.49 -0.10 -2.61
C THR A 69 3.09 -1.57 -2.63
N PHE A 70 3.20 -2.16 -3.81
CA PHE A 70 3.00 -3.60 -4.01
C PHE A 70 4.32 -4.37 -4.21
N ARG A 71 5.47 -3.72 -3.98
CA ARG A 71 6.81 -4.31 -4.11
C ARG A 71 7.45 -4.49 -2.73
N ALA A 72 7.83 -5.72 -2.42
CA ALA A 72 8.49 -6.03 -1.15
C ALA A 72 9.80 -5.24 -0.98
N GLU A 73 10.62 -5.12 -2.02
CA GLU A 73 11.87 -4.38 -1.99
C GLU A 73 11.69 -2.88 -1.67
N VAL A 74 10.61 -2.26 -2.14
CA VAL A 74 10.28 -0.87 -1.81
C VAL A 74 9.77 -0.76 -0.37
N ALA A 75 8.90 -1.67 0.04
CA ALA A 75 8.37 -1.71 1.40
C ALA A 75 9.47 -1.93 2.44
N GLU A 76 10.45 -2.82 2.17
CA GLU A 76 11.58 -3.09 3.04
C GLU A 76 12.39 -1.82 3.32
N VAL A 77 12.77 -1.10 2.27
CA VAL A 77 13.52 0.16 2.40
C VAL A 77 12.68 1.22 3.09
N ALA A 78 11.39 1.34 2.75
CA ALA A 78 10.51 2.33 3.39
C ALA A 78 10.33 2.07 4.89
N LEU A 79 10.17 0.82 5.31
CA LEU A 79 10.10 0.44 6.73
C LEU A 79 11.41 0.76 7.47
N ALA A 80 12.56 0.47 6.86
CA ALA A 80 13.87 0.83 7.43
C ALA A 80 14.07 2.35 7.57
N GLU A 81 13.42 3.13 6.71
CA GLU A 81 13.46 4.61 6.71
C GLU A 81 12.33 5.24 7.54
N GLY A 82 11.56 4.42 8.24
CA GLY A 82 10.60 4.87 9.24
C GLY A 82 9.14 4.88 8.81
N ALA A 83 8.76 4.14 7.77
CA ALA A 83 7.35 3.79 7.59
C ALA A 83 6.90 2.81 8.68
N ASP A 84 5.64 2.91 9.11
CA ASP A 84 5.07 2.08 10.18
C ASP A 84 4.18 0.98 9.61
N TRP A 85 3.56 1.19 8.43
CA TRP A 85 2.58 0.31 7.79
C TRP A 85 2.95 0.05 6.34
N VAL A 86 2.47 -1.06 5.81
CA VAL A 86 2.45 -1.33 4.37
C VAL A 86 1.01 -1.38 3.89
N ASN A 87 0.71 -0.59 2.85
CA ASN A 87 -0.56 -0.61 2.12
C ASN A 87 -0.31 -1.24 0.74
N ASP A 88 -0.77 -2.50 0.57
CA ASP A 88 -0.54 -3.25 -0.66
C ASP A 88 -1.81 -3.37 -1.48
N VAL A 89 -1.91 -2.52 -2.51
CA VAL A 89 -3.05 -2.49 -3.44
C VAL A 89 -3.14 -3.73 -4.36
N ARG A 90 -2.18 -4.64 -4.28
CA ARG A 90 -2.18 -5.94 -4.99
C ARG A 90 -2.18 -7.14 -4.06
N GLY A 91 -2.25 -6.93 -2.76
CA GLY A 91 -2.15 -8.00 -1.77
C GLY A 91 -3.16 -9.13 -1.95
N GLY A 92 -4.38 -8.82 -2.38
CA GLY A 92 -5.44 -9.78 -2.70
C GLY A 92 -5.44 -10.29 -4.15
N SER A 93 -4.45 -9.93 -4.96
CA SER A 93 -4.34 -10.28 -6.39
C SER A 93 -3.37 -11.46 -6.61
N ALA A 94 -3.57 -12.20 -7.71
CA ALA A 94 -2.60 -13.17 -8.20
C ALA A 94 -1.23 -12.56 -8.60
N LEU A 95 -1.19 -11.24 -8.74
CA LEU A 95 0.04 -10.49 -9.05
C LEU A 95 0.81 -10.03 -7.80
N ARG A 96 0.39 -10.46 -6.61
CA ARG A 96 1.10 -10.11 -5.38
C ARG A 96 2.56 -10.56 -5.41
N ASP A 97 3.45 -9.70 -4.91
CA ASP A 97 4.84 -10.05 -4.71
C ASP A 97 4.97 -11.16 -3.63
N PRO A 98 5.51 -12.33 -3.97
CA PRO A 98 5.63 -13.43 -3.00
C PRO A 98 6.55 -13.11 -1.82
N ALA A 99 7.49 -12.15 -1.95
CA ALA A 99 8.37 -11.72 -0.88
C ALA A 99 7.67 -10.84 0.16
N MET A 100 6.55 -10.19 -0.19
CA MET A 100 5.84 -9.26 0.68
C MET A 100 5.35 -9.92 1.97
N ALA A 101 4.81 -11.13 1.90
CA ALA A 101 4.31 -11.84 3.08
C ALA A 101 5.44 -12.13 4.09
N ALA A 102 6.61 -12.57 3.62
CA ALA A 102 7.77 -12.83 4.46
C ALA A 102 8.31 -11.54 5.10
N LEU A 103 8.38 -10.45 4.33
CA LEU A 103 8.79 -9.13 4.81
C LEU A 103 7.88 -8.63 5.93
N VAL A 104 6.57 -8.63 5.70
CA VAL A 104 5.58 -8.13 6.68
C VAL A 104 5.56 -8.97 7.95
N ALA A 105 5.71 -10.30 7.82
CA ALA A 105 5.84 -11.20 8.97
C ALA A 105 7.09 -10.89 9.81
N ALA A 106 8.24 -10.68 9.15
CA ALA A 106 9.49 -10.34 9.83
C ALA A 106 9.45 -8.95 10.48
N ALA A 107 8.87 -7.96 9.81
CA ALA A 107 8.73 -6.60 10.32
C ALA A 107 7.68 -6.50 11.44
N GLY A 108 6.69 -7.38 11.48
CA GLY A 108 5.58 -7.34 12.46
C GLY A 108 4.71 -6.08 12.35
N CYS A 109 4.77 -5.38 11.22
CA CYS A 109 4.03 -4.15 10.99
C CYS A 109 2.57 -4.42 10.57
N PRO A 110 1.65 -3.45 10.73
CA PRO A 110 0.34 -3.50 10.10
C PRO A 110 0.44 -3.57 8.58
N TYR A 111 -0.47 -4.35 7.99
CA TYR A 111 -0.53 -4.59 6.56
C TYR A 111 -1.96 -4.42 6.04
N ALA A 112 -2.18 -3.43 5.20
CA ALA A 112 -3.43 -3.25 4.51
C ALA A 112 -3.47 -4.15 3.27
N LEU A 113 -4.25 -5.21 3.38
CA LEU A 113 -4.50 -6.19 2.33
C LEU A 113 -5.67 -5.72 1.48
N MET A 114 -5.38 -5.06 0.35
CA MET A 114 -6.43 -4.60 -0.54
C MET A 114 -6.80 -5.66 -1.58
N HIS A 115 -8.11 -5.85 -1.76
CA HIS A 115 -8.62 -6.68 -2.83
C HIS A 115 -8.51 -5.98 -4.18
N ASN A 116 -7.88 -6.66 -5.14
CA ASN A 116 -7.82 -6.26 -6.54
C ASN A 116 -7.77 -7.50 -7.45
N ARG A 117 -8.26 -7.37 -8.68
CA ARG A 117 -8.11 -8.37 -9.75
C ARG A 117 -7.29 -7.74 -10.88
N GLY A 118 -6.13 -8.33 -11.18
CA GLY A 118 -5.24 -7.83 -12.24
C GLY A 118 -4.44 -6.59 -11.87
N ASP A 119 -3.83 -5.99 -12.88
CA ASP A 119 -3.09 -4.73 -12.76
C ASP A 119 -3.95 -3.51 -13.19
N SER A 120 -3.37 -2.33 -13.19
CA SER A 120 -4.04 -1.08 -13.58
C SER A 120 -4.57 -1.06 -15.02
N ARG A 121 -4.13 -1.97 -15.88
CA ARG A 121 -4.56 -2.06 -17.29
C ARG A 121 -5.64 -3.11 -17.50
N ALA A 122 -5.62 -4.18 -16.70
CA ALA A 122 -6.51 -5.33 -16.85
C ALA A 122 -7.73 -5.27 -15.94
N MET A 123 -7.67 -4.54 -14.81
CA MET A 123 -8.66 -4.61 -13.73
C MET A 123 -10.09 -4.30 -14.17
N ASP A 124 -10.30 -3.35 -15.10
CA ASP A 124 -11.65 -3.00 -15.56
C ASP A 124 -12.33 -4.17 -16.29
N GLY A 125 -11.54 -4.97 -17.03
CA GLY A 125 -12.04 -6.20 -17.70
C GLY A 125 -12.33 -7.36 -16.75
N LEU A 126 -11.86 -7.27 -15.51
CA LEU A 126 -12.01 -8.31 -14.48
C LEU A 126 -13.08 -7.96 -13.43
N ALA A 127 -13.82 -6.86 -13.63
CA ALA A 127 -14.88 -6.39 -12.73
C ALA A 127 -16.21 -7.20 -12.84
N GLY A 128 -16.21 -8.37 -13.49
CA GLY A 128 -17.37 -9.25 -13.57
C GLY A 128 -17.51 -10.11 -12.32
N TYR A 129 -18.60 -9.95 -11.58
CA TYR A 129 -18.93 -10.71 -10.37
C TYR A 129 -20.34 -11.31 -10.48
N GLY A 130 -20.52 -12.52 -9.96
CA GLY A 130 -21.84 -13.08 -9.71
C GLY A 130 -22.42 -12.53 -8.40
N ASP A 131 -21.60 -12.55 -7.33
CA ASP A 131 -21.87 -11.90 -6.04
C ASP A 131 -20.56 -11.21 -5.58
N VAL A 132 -20.49 -9.90 -5.77
CA VAL A 132 -19.29 -9.12 -5.47
C VAL A 132 -18.87 -9.23 -4.00
N VAL A 133 -19.82 -9.26 -3.07
CA VAL A 133 -19.50 -9.32 -1.63
C VAL A 133 -18.93 -10.69 -1.26
N ALA A 134 -19.59 -11.77 -1.73
CA ALA A 134 -19.15 -13.12 -1.45
C ALA A 134 -17.78 -13.42 -2.09
N GLU A 135 -17.59 -13.00 -3.35
CA GLU A 135 -16.34 -13.25 -4.08
C GLU A 135 -15.16 -12.45 -3.50
N VAL A 136 -15.33 -11.14 -3.26
CA VAL A 136 -14.30 -10.30 -2.64
C VAL A 136 -13.90 -10.85 -1.28
N ARG A 137 -14.89 -11.25 -0.46
CA ARG A 137 -14.62 -11.86 0.85
C ARG A 137 -13.84 -13.17 0.72
N ALA A 138 -14.20 -14.05 -0.21
CA ALA A 138 -13.52 -15.34 -0.41
C ALA A 138 -12.06 -15.13 -0.87
N GLU A 139 -11.83 -14.18 -1.77
CA GLU A 139 -10.49 -13.87 -2.27
C GLU A 139 -9.61 -13.25 -1.18
N LEU A 140 -10.16 -12.33 -0.36
CA LEU A 140 -9.44 -11.78 0.81
C LEU A 140 -9.13 -12.85 1.87
N LEU A 141 -10.04 -13.80 2.12
CA LEU A 141 -9.78 -14.93 3.02
C LEU A 141 -8.62 -15.78 2.51
N THR A 142 -8.64 -16.13 1.22
CA THR A 142 -7.55 -16.91 0.61
C THR A 142 -6.19 -16.19 0.74
N ALA A 143 -6.14 -14.88 0.49
CA ALA A 143 -4.92 -14.10 0.65
C ALA A 143 -4.51 -14.00 2.13
N THR A 144 -5.46 -13.89 3.05
CA THR A 144 -5.22 -13.89 4.49
C THR A 144 -4.60 -15.20 4.96
N ASP A 145 -5.13 -16.35 4.52
CA ASP A 145 -4.58 -17.68 4.87
C ASP A 145 -3.11 -17.80 4.45
N GLN A 146 -2.76 -17.24 3.28
CA GLN A 146 -1.37 -17.22 2.81
C GLN A 146 -0.47 -16.32 3.68
N LEU A 147 -0.97 -15.18 4.14
CA LEU A 147 -0.24 -14.29 5.06
C LEU A 147 -0.04 -14.94 6.42
N LEU A 148 -1.07 -15.60 6.96
CA LEU A 148 -0.99 -16.33 8.22
C LEU A 148 0.01 -17.49 8.11
N ALA A 149 0.00 -18.24 7.01
CA ALA A 149 0.96 -19.31 6.74
C ALA A 149 2.41 -18.79 6.65
N ALA A 150 2.61 -17.56 6.21
CA ALA A 150 3.91 -16.89 6.20
C ALA A 150 4.33 -16.33 7.57
N GLY A 151 3.46 -16.39 8.60
CA GLY A 151 3.75 -15.95 9.95
C GLY A 151 3.27 -14.53 10.29
N VAL A 152 2.49 -13.89 9.42
CA VAL A 152 1.88 -12.58 9.74
C VAL A 152 0.85 -12.76 10.84
N ALA A 153 0.95 -11.97 11.90
CA ALA A 153 -0.01 -12.04 13.01
C ALA A 153 -1.42 -11.59 12.57
N PRO A 154 -2.51 -12.28 12.94
CA PRO A 154 -3.87 -11.95 12.50
C PRO A 154 -4.26 -10.50 12.78
N GLY A 155 -3.89 -9.97 13.95
CA GLY A 155 -4.18 -8.58 14.34
C GLY A 155 -3.40 -7.51 13.60
N ARG A 156 -2.54 -7.89 12.66
CA ARG A 156 -1.77 -6.98 11.79
C ARG A 156 -2.35 -6.87 10.39
N ILE A 157 -3.33 -7.69 10.04
CA ILE A 157 -3.94 -7.69 8.70
C ILE A 157 -5.21 -6.85 8.74
N LEU A 158 -5.26 -5.82 7.91
CA LEU A 158 -6.42 -4.96 7.70
C LEU A 158 -6.96 -5.22 6.30
N TRP A 159 -8.25 -5.54 6.19
CA TRP A 159 -8.89 -5.75 4.90
C TRP A 159 -9.36 -4.42 4.29
N ASP A 160 -8.97 -4.19 3.06
CA ASP A 160 -9.54 -3.16 2.19
C ASP A 160 -10.28 -3.85 1.03
N PRO A 161 -11.61 -3.66 0.88
CA PRO A 161 -12.36 -4.24 -0.24
C PRO A 161 -11.95 -3.67 -1.59
N GLY A 162 -11.14 -2.61 -1.64
CA GLY A 162 -10.61 -2.03 -2.88
C GLY A 162 -11.70 -1.38 -3.74
N LEU A 163 -12.53 -0.52 -3.16
CA LEU A 163 -13.57 0.21 -3.91
C LEU A 163 -12.93 1.03 -5.04
N GLY A 164 -13.42 0.81 -6.28
CA GLY A 164 -12.86 1.42 -7.48
C GLY A 164 -11.71 0.65 -8.13
N PHE A 165 -11.35 -0.55 -7.60
CA PHE A 165 -10.37 -1.46 -8.18
C PHE A 165 -11.05 -2.75 -8.62
N ALA A 166 -11.20 -2.98 -9.93
CA ALA A 166 -11.89 -4.13 -10.50
C ALA A 166 -13.32 -4.34 -9.94
N LYS A 167 -14.07 -3.25 -9.76
CA LYS A 167 -15.47 -3.28 -9.26
C LYS A 167 -16.33 -2.23 -9.94
#